data_ab46d4931a096a29170de2d03e574c5b
#
_entry.id   ab46d4931a096a29170de2d03e574c5b
#
_cell.length_a   1.000
_cell.length_b   1.000
_cell.length_c   1.000
_cell.angle_alpha   90.00
_cell.angle_beta   90.00
_cell.angle_gamma   90.00
#
_symmetry.space_group_name_H-M   'P 1'
#
loop_
_entity.id
_entity.type
_entity.pdbx_description
1 polymer ?
#
loop_
_entity_poly.entity_id
_entity_poly.type
_entity_poly.pdbx_seq_one_letter_code
_entity_poly.pdbx_strand_id
1 'polypeptide(L)'
;MRTLLSRLNRHPADAGITLIEVLVAMMIFAIIAVGVGYGLVTALYLGHDARSREVAVNLAAQEVDLARTSSNVFTVLTRDTTVVQNGTTFLVHRATDWETTSGADGNCGSGGGQLRYRRVNVTVTWDGMRATTPAVRADSALAPGSRINDPDLGTILVSVLTASGGGAAGVTISAVPGSVPNGAAALTEAPAATDSEGCTYVLKVKPGTYEVSASRPNYIDKDQSATSTATAGVVAGGATSVSFVYDLAGSITADYATNYTSGSTLLPTNLSTTFRSTYQDYAAVNSTNAASQTFQLHPFSAGYEVLAGTYIAATPTTPGCISVDPTAWDTPAADGAIGTRVDPVATLPGDSANVDVSMGVLSVTGLGGQYLRAVSATAPVGTDDPGCGAAMSFDFGQLPPDATTQIGLPYGSWSLYFGISSALPVLPVPDLSLAVLTRGETSPGVVTLDPRMVVAP
;
A
#
# COMPACT_ATOMS: atom_id res chain seq x y z
N MET A 1 -100.03 -1.54 -40.42
CA MET A 1 -98.67 -2.00 -40.56
C MET A 1 -97.98 -1.28 -41.71
N ARG A 2 -98.03 0.11 -41.72
CA ARG A 2 -97.47 0.94 -42.82
C ARG A 2 -96.98 2.32 -42.35
N THR A 3 -96.58 2.47 -41.03
CA THR A 3 -96.19 3.79 -40.46
C THR A 3 -94.90 3.74 -39.63
N LEU A 4 -94.06 2.71 -39.76
CA LEU A 4 -92.81 2.56 -39.02
C LEU A 4 -91.50 2.59 -39.87
N LEU A 5 -91.61 2.78 -41.22
CA LEU A 5 -90.47 2.73 -42.12
C LEU A 5 -90.00 4.13 -42.64
N SER A 6 -90.67 5.25 -42.20
CA SER A 6 -90.27 6.60 -42.68
C SER A 6 -89.34 7.42 -41.81
N ARG A 7 -88.72 6.83 -40.78
CA ARG A 7 -87.79 7.51 -39.85
C ARG A 7 -86.31 7.21 -39.95
N LEU A 8 -85.92 6.39 -40.94
CA LEU A 8 -84.53 5.91 -41.07
C LEU A 8 -83.73 6.57 -42.19
N ASN A 9 -84.27 7.62 -42.83
CA ASN A 9 -83.54 8.32 -43.88
C ASN A 9 -83.42 9.84 -43.60
N ARG A 10 -82.86 10.26 -42.47
CA ARG A 10 -82.28 11.56 -42.29
C ARG A 10 -80.75 11.38 -42.39
N HIS A 11 -80.21 11.60 -43.57
CA HIS A 11 -78.78 11.89 -43.69
C HIS A 11 -78.56 13.18 -42.91
N PRO A 12 -77.73 13.22 -41.88
CA PRO A 12 -77.29 14.48 -41.30
C PRO A 12 -76.49 15.20 -42.42
N ALA A 13 -76.87 16.47 -42.67
CA ALA A 13 -76.09 17.35 -43.50
C ALA A 13 -74.62 17.31 -43.07
N ASP A 14 -73.72 17.32 -44.06
CA ASP A 14 -72.25 17.42 -43.85
C ASP A 14 -71.96 18.63 -42.91
N ALA A 15 -71.91 18.37 -41.65
CA ALA A 15 -71.33 19.29 -40.67
C ALA A 15 -69.81 19.18 -40.86
N GLY A 16 -69.24 20.20 -41.55
CA GLY A 16 -67.80 20.31 -41.74
C GLY A 16 -67.08 20.15 -40.42
N ILE A 17 -66.04 19.33 -40.40
CA ILE A 17 -65.19 19.09 -39.20
C ILE A 17 -64.61 20.44 -38.75
N THR A 18 -64.80 20.79 -37.49
CA THR A 18 -64.22 22.03 -36.92
C THR A 18 -62.74 21.86 -36.65
N LEU A 19 -61.98 22.94 -36.79
CA LEU A 19 -60.56 22.96 -36.53
C LEU A 19 -60.20 22.47 -35.12
N ILE A 20 -61.05 22.76 -34.13
CA ILE A 20 -60.87 22.33 -32.74
C ILE A 20 -61.06 20.80 -32.60
N GLU A 21 -61.96 20.22 -33.37
CA GLU A 21 -62.22 18.76 -33.32
C GLU A 21 -61.05 17.98 -33.91
N VAL A 22 -60.44 18.51 -34.97
CA VAL A 22 -59.17 17.96 -35.53
C VAL A 22 -58.00 18.07 -34.54
N LEU A 23 -57.89 19.22 -33.87
CA LEU A 23 -56.83 19.42 -32.84
C LEU A 23 -57.00 18.48 -31.67
N VAL A 24 -58.24 18.31 -31.14
CA VAL A 24 -58.52 17.39 -30.02
C VAL A 24 -58.28 15.92 -30.48
N ALA A 25 -58.71 15.57 -31.67
CA ALA A 25 -58.43 14.20 -32.20
C ALA A 25 -56.95 13.95 -32.35
N MET A 26 -56.16 14.92 -32.89
CA MET A 26 -54.71 14.80 -32.98
C MET A 26 -54.03 14.69 -31.58
N MET A 27 -54.52 15.45 -30.61
CA MET A 27 -53.98 15.38 -29.22
C MET A 27 -54.26 14.00 -28.61
N ILE A 28 -55.47 13.48 -28.74
CA ILE A 28 -55.83 12.15 -28.24
C ILE A 28 -55.01 11.07 -28.97
N PHE A 29 -54.87 11.18 -30.31
CA PHE A 29 -54.04 10.26 -31.06
C PHE A 29 -52.59 10.29 -30.64
N ALA A 30 -52.01 11.50 -30.40
CA ALA A 30 -50.63 11.63 -29.94
C ALA A 30 -50.42 10.96 -28.57
N ILE A 31 -51.35 11.17 -27.62
CA ILE A 31 -51.29 10.50 -26.29
C ILE A 31 -51.32 8.98 -26.42
N ILE A 32 -52.23 8.44 -27.25
CA ILE A 32 -52.35 7.00 -27.48
C ILE A 32 -51.08 6.49 -28.17
N ALA A 33 -50.58 7.17 -29.19
CA ALA A 33 -49.36 6.79 -29.91
C ALA A 33 -48.14 6.74 -28.99
N VAL A 34 -47.97 7.72 -28.13
CA VAL A 34 -46.91 7.73 -27.09
C VAL A 34 -47.07 6.58 -26.11
N GLY A 35 -48.31 6.33 -25.65
CA GLY A 35 -48.58 5.21 -24.74
C GLY A 35 -48.28 3.83 -25.36
N VAL A 36 -48.69 3.60 -26.62
CA VAL A 36 -48.37 2.37 -27.36
C VAL A 36 -46.88 2.24 -27.63
N GLY A 37 -46.22 3.35 -28.03
CA GLY A 37 -44.77 3.38 -28.24
C GLY A 37 -44.00 3.00 -26.98
N TYR A 38 -44.36 3.59 -25.83
CA TYR A 38 -43.76 3.27 -24.54
C TYR A 38 -44.00 1.80 -24.13
N GLY A 39 -45.22 1.28 -24.34
CA GLY A 39 -45.57 -0.13 -24.09
C GLY A 39 -44.74 -1.08 -24.93
N LEU A 40 -44.57 -0.78 -26.23
CA LEU A 40 -43.76 -1.61 -27.14
C LEU A 40 -42.27 -1.62 -26.72
N VAL A 41 -41.69 -0.45 -26.44
CA VAL A 41 -40.31 -0.32 -25.97
C VAL A 41 -40.13 -1.11 -24.68
N THR A 42 -41.04 -0.98 -23.73
CA THR A 42 -41.00 -1.74 -22.46
C THR A 42 -41.06 -3.24 -22.70
N ALA A 43 -41.93 -3.71 -23.60
CA ALA A 43 -42.07 -5.14 -23.95
C ALA A 43 -40.78 -5.70 -24.60
N LEU A 44 -40.12 -4.91 -25.47
CA LEU A 44 -38.84 -5.28 -26.09
C LEU A 44 -37.72 -5.36 -25.03
N TYR A 45 -37.65 -4.42 -24.10
CA TYR A 45 -36.70 -4.45 -23.00
C TYR A 45 -36.90 -5.67 -22.08
N LEU A 46 -38.15 -5.99 -21.71
CA LEU A 46 -38.46 -7.17 -20.91
C LEU A 46 -38.10 -8.47 -21.64
N GLY A 47 -38.35 -8.52 -22.94
CA GLY A 47 -37.97 -9.68 -23.76
C GLY A 47 -36.44 -9.85 -23.86
N HIS A 48 -35.70 -8.76 -24.00
CA HIS A 48 -34.23 -8.77 -23.98
C HIS A 48 -33.70 -9.23 -22.60
N ASP A 49 -34.21 -8.64 -21.53
CA ASP A 49 -33.77 -8.98 -20.17
C ASP A 49 -34.05 -10.42 -19.80
N ALA A 50 -35.23 -10.97 -20.21
CA ALA A 50 -35.55 -12.36 -19.99
C ALA A 50 -34.59 -13.33 -20.71
N ARG A 51 -34.22 -13.03 -21.97
CA ARG A 51 -33.25 -13.84 -22.73
C ARG A 51 -31.85 -13.74 -22.11
N SER A 52 -31.41 -12.53 -21.74
CA SER A 52 -30.11 -12.31 -21.09
C SER A 52 -30.04 -13.05 -19.75
N ARG A 53 -31.14 -13.08 -19.00
CA ARG A 53 -31.22 -13.83 -17.73
C ARG A 53 -31.09 -15.33 -17.96
N GLU A 54 -31.70 -15.90 -19.01
CA GLU A 54 -31.55 -17.31 -19.36
C GLU A 54 -30.12 -17.69 -19.71
N VAL A 55 -29.45 -16.83 -20.51
CA VAL A 55 -28.02 -16.97 -20.81
C VAL A 55 -27.17 -16.89 -19.53
N ALA A 56 -27.46 -15.92 -18.66
CA ALA A 56 -26.75 -15.76 -17.41
C ALA A 56 -26.88 -16.97 -16.47
N VAL A 57 -28.07 -17.62 -16.42
CA VAL A 57 -28.28 -18.86 -15.67
C VAL A 57 -27.40 -19.99 -16.21
N ASN A 58 -27.34 -20.14 -17.55
CA ASN A 58 -26.52 -21.15 -18.18
C ASN A 58 -25.01 -20.90 -17.95
N LEU A 59 -24.56 -19.64 -18.01
CA LEU A 59 -23.18 -19.28 -17.74
C LEU A 59 -22.81 -19.53 -16.25
N ALA A 60 -23.72 -19.22 -15.33
CA ALA A 60 -23.51 -19.50 -13.91
C ALA A 60 -23.40 -21.00 -13.64
N ALA A 61 -24.28 -21.81 -14.24
CA ALA A 61 -24.22 -23.26 -14.12
C ALA A 61 -22.93 -23.84 -14.73
N GLN A 62 -22.53 -23.37 -15.91
CA GLN A 62 -21.29 -23.77 -16.56
C GLN A 62 -20.06 -23.47 -15.69
N GLU A 63 -20.00 -22.29 -15.07
CA GLU A 63 -18.88 -21.91 -14.21
C GLU A 63 -18.81 -22.77 -12.94
N VAL A 64 -19.95 -23.11 -12.35
CA VAL A 64 -20.03 -24.06 -11.23
C VAL A 64 -19.53 -25.45 -11.64
N ASP A 65 -19.95 -25.94 -12.83
CA ASP A 65 -19.54 -27.26 -13.33
C ASP A 65 -18.02 -27.28 -13.63
N LEU A 66 -17.46 -26.20 -14.19
CA LEU A 66 -16.01 -26.06 -14.37
C LEU A 66 -15.27 -26.12 -13.03
N ALA A 67 -15.79 -25.47 -12.01
CA ALA A 67 -15.20 -25.54 -10.67
C ALA A 67 -15.26 -26.97 -10.10
N ARG A 68 -16.35 -27.69 -10.30
CA ARG A 68 -16.54 -29.09 -9.83
C ARG A 68 -15.66 -30.11 -10.55
N THR A 69 -15.31 -29.86 -11.80
CA THR A 69 -14.42 -30.76 -12.58
C THR A 69 -12.95 -30.58 -12.23
N SER A 70 -12.59 -29.58 -11.43
CA SER A 70 -11.22 -29.39 -10.97
C SER A 70 -10.77 -30.57 -10.10
N SER A 71 -9.67 -31.22 -10.49
CA SER A 71 -9.06 -32.30 -9.70
C SER A 71 -8.43 -31.82 -8.37
N ASN A 72 -8.12 -30.54 -8.30
CA ASN A 72 -7.49 -29.90 -7.13
C ASN A 72 -8.32 -28.70 -6.68
N VAL A 73 -8.99 -28.83 -5.55
CA VAL A 73 -9.83 -27.78 -4.94
C VAL A 73 -9.05 -26.50 -4.61
N PHE A 74 -7.74 -26.59 -4.38
CA PHE A 74 -6.88 -25.44 -4.10
C PHE A 74 -6.63 -24.55 -5.34
N THR A 75 -6.87 -25.06 -6.54
CA THR A 75 -6.72 -24.28 -7.79
C THR A 75 -8.01 -23.60 -8.24
N VAL A 76 -9.11 -23.81 -7.50
CA VAL A 76 -10.40 -23.16 -7.78
C VAL A 76 -10.40 -21.79 -7.09
N LEU A 77 -9.89 -20.78 -7.78
CA LEU A 77 -9.69 -19.42 -7.26
C LEU A 77 -10.81 -18.47 -7.68
N THR A 78 -10.93 -17.36 -6.98
CA THR A 78 -11.77 -16.22 -7.39
C THR A 78 -11.29 -15.71 -8.75
N ARG A 79 -12.23 -15.47 -9.67
CA ARG A 79 -11.92 -14.92 -11.00
C ARG A 79 -13.10 -14.21 -11.62
N ASP A 80 -12.79 -13.27 -12.49
CA ASP A 80 -13.71 -12.61 -13.40
C ASP A 80 -13.51 -13.13 -14.83
N THR A 81 -14.61 -13.38 -15.52
CA THR A 81 -14.60 -13.80 -16.93
C THR A 81 -15.64 -13.01 -17.70
N THR A 82 -15.24 -12.39 -18.80
CA THR A 82 -16.16 -11.69 -19.70
C THR A 82 -16.53 -12.59 -20.86
N VAL A 83 -17.83 -12.75 -21.10
CA VAL A 83 -18.37 -13.56 -22.20
C VAL A 83 -19.29 -12.68 -23.04
N VAL A 84 -19.09 -12.66 -24.36
CA VAL A 84 -20.00 -11.97 -25.30
C VAL A 84 -20.88 -13.00 -25.98
N GLN A 85 -22.20 -12.90 -25.80
CA GLN A 85 -23.17 -13.79 -26.45
C GLN A 85 -24.35 -12.99 -26.98
N ASN A 86 -24.71 -13.24 -28.24
CA ASN A 86 -25.81 -12.55 -28.95
C ASN A 86 -25.71 -11.01 -28.89
N GLY A 87 -24.50 -10.46 -28.91
CA GLY A 87 -24.25 -9.01 -28.85
C GLY A 87 -24.37 -8.38 -27.46
N THR A 88 -24.59 -9.20 -26.40
CA THR A 88 -24.62 -8.75 -25.01
C THR A 88 -23.36 -9.24 -24.29
N THR A 89 -22.72 -8.37 -23.55
CA THR A 89 -21.55 -8.69 -22.71
C THR A 89 -22.02 -9.14 -21.34
N PHE A 90 -21.55 -10.29 -20.89
CA PHE A 90 -21.80 -10.86 -19.56
C PHE A 90 -20.52 -10.83 -18.74
N LEU A 91 -20.60 -10.36 -17.51
CA LEU A 91 -19.53 -10.49 -16.51
C LEU A 91 -19.90 -11.66 -15.58
N VAL A 92 -19.08 -12.70 -15.63
CA VAL A 92 -19.18 -13.88 -14.76
C VAL A 92 -18.14 -13.74 -13.66
N HIS A 93 -18.58 -13.43 -12.45
CA HIS A 93 -17.74 -13.33 -11.26
C HIS A 93 -17.89 -14.60 -10.43
N ARG A 94 -16.78 -15.34 -10.25
CA ARG A 94 -16.68 -16.48 -9.34
C ARG A 94 -15.91 -16.06 -8.10
N ALA A 95 -16.58 -15.94 -6.96
CA ALA A 95 -15.96 -15.79 -5.65
C ALA A 95 -15.78 -17.16 -4.99
N THR A 96 -14.67 -17.36 -4.29
CA THR A 96 -14.39 -18.62 -3.60
C THR A 96 -13.84 -18.36 -2.20
N ASP A 97 -14.39 -19.07 -1.21
CA ASP A 97 -13.99 -18.99 0.18
C ASP A 97 -13.80 -20.40 0.76
N TRP A 98 -12.90 -20.56 1.72
CA TRP A 98 -12.84 -21.77 2.52
C TRP A 98 -13.86 -21.71 3.66
N GLU A 99 -14.59 -22.79 3.85
CA GLU A 99 -15.30 -23.05 5.10
C GLU A 99 -14.39 -23.90 6.00
N THR A 100 -14.12 -23.37 7.19
CA THR A 100 -13.29 -24.03 8.21
C THR A 100 -14.14 -24.53 9.37
N THR A 101 -13.54 -25.18 10.33
CA THR A 101 -14.21 -25.53 11.59
C THR A 101 -14.58 -24.32 12.44
N SER A 102 -13.96 -23.15 12.15
CA SER A 102 -14.22 -21.89 12.84
C SER A 102 -15.19 -20.96 12.07
N GLY A 103 -15.60 -21.34 10.85
CA GLY A 103 -16.50 -20.55 9.98
C GLY A 103 -15.90 -20.26 8.62
N ALA A 104 -16.53 -19.35 7.88
CA ALA A 104 -16.04 -18.92 6.56
C ALA A 104 -14.72 -18.15 6.68
N ASP A 105 -13.81 -18.42 5.76
CA ASP A 105 -12.49 -17.81 5.70
C ASP A 105 -12.18 -17.36 4.28
N GLY A 106 -12.26 -16.05 4.04
CA GLY A 106 -11.94 -15.40 2.76
C GLY A 106 -10.45 -15.16 2.51
N ASN A 107 -9.59 -15.29 3.55
CA ASN A 107 -8.19 -14.89 3.49
C ASN A 107 -7.23 -16.03 3.88
N CYS A 108 -7.40 -17.19 3.27
CA CYS A 108 -6.50 -18.34 3.38
C CYS A 108 -6.20 -18.82 4.81
N GLY A 109 -7.18 -18.81 5.69
CA GLY A 109 -6.98 -19.32 7.04
C GLY A 109 -6.66 -18.26 8.09
N SER A 110 -6.85 -16.98 7.81
CA SER A 110 -6.68 -15.92 8.81
C SER A 110 -7.61 -16.08 10.01
N GLY A 111 -8.75 -16.76 9.84
CA GLY A 111 -9.70 -17.09 10.92
C GLY A 111 -9.34 -18.31 11.74
N GLY A 112 -8.32 -19.09 11.37
CA GLY A 112 -7.95 -20.36 11.97
C GLY A 112 -8.95 -21.50 11.69
N GLY A 113 -8.70 -22.67 12.26
CA GLY A 113 -9.55 -23.87 12.09
C GLY A 113 -9.14 -24.74 10.91
N GLN A 114 -9.67 -25.99 10.89
CA GLN A 114 -9.37 -26.94 9.84
C GLN A 114 -10.18 -26.64 8.59
N LEU A 115 -9.56 -26.73 7.40
CA LEU A 115 -10.21 -26.59 6.12
C LEU A 115 -11.23 -27.74 5.91
N ARG A 116 -12.47 -27.42 5.59
CA ARG A 116 -13.54 -28.40 5.40
C ARG A 116 -13.92 -28.57 3.94
N TYR A 117 -14.36 -27.49 3.31
CA TYR A 117 -14.74 -27.46 1.89
C TYR A 117 -14.57 -26.04 1.34
N ARG A 118 -14.39 -25.92 0.04
CA ARG A 118 -14.35 -24.61 -0.63
C ARG A 118 -15.74 -24.26 -1.14
N ARG A 119 -16.29 -23.15 -0.69
CA ARG A 119 -17.52 -22.58 -1.19
C ARG A 119 -17.24 -21.82 -2.48
N VAL A 120 -18.07 -22.04 -3.48
CA VAL A 120 -18.02 -21.34 -4.76
C VAL A 120 -19.31 -20.59 -4.94
N ASN A 121 -19.26 -19.31 -5.14
CA ASN A 121 -20.37 -18.42 -5.41
C ASN A 121 -20.15 -17.76 -6.76
N VAL A 122 -21.06 -18.03 -7.72
CA VAL A 122 -20.99 -17.45 -9.06
C VAL A 122 -22.08 -16.40 -9.19
N THR A 123 -21.70 -15.19 -9.60
CA THR A 123 -22.63 -14.09 -9.87
C THR A 123 -22.46 -13.65 -11.32
N VAL A 124 -23.56 -13.56 -12.07
CA VAL A 124 -23.53 -13.12 -13.47
C VAL A 124 -24.37 -11.86 -13.63
N THR A 125 -23.74 -10.84 -14.21
CA THR A 125 -24.37 -9.58 -14.62
C THR A 125 -24.17 -9.36 -16.11
N TRP A 126 -24.95 -8.47 -16.75
CA TRP A 126 -24.86 -8.19 -18.18
C TRP A 126 -25.09 -6.74 -18.51
N ASP A 127 -24.60 -6.30 -19.65
CA ASP A 127 -24.77 -4.94 -20.15
C ASP A 127 -26.27 -4.64 -20.39
N GLY A 128 -26.71 -3.47 -19.93
CA GLY A 128 -28.11 -3.05 -20.02
C GLY A 128 -29.03 -3.66 -18.96
N MET A 129 -28.48 -4.40 -17.97
CA MET A 129 -29.25 -4.89 -16.82
C MET A 129 -29.81 -3.72 -16.02
N ARG A 130 -31.09 -3.78 -15.66
CA ARG A 130 -31.71 -2.74 -14.83
C ARG A 130 -31.16 -2.78 -13.40
N ALA A 131 -30.99 -1.62 -12.79
CA ALA A 131 -30.51 -1.53 -11.40
C ALA A 131 -31.42 -2.27 -10.39
N THR A 132 -32.70 -2.50 -10.75
CA THR A 132 -33.67 -3.24 -9.92
C THR A 132 -33.69 -4.75 -10.22
N THR A 133 -33.02 -5.22 -11.30
CA THR A 133 -32.94 -6.64 -11.61
C THR A 133 -31.82 -7.27 -10.78
N PRO A 134 -32.09 -8.30 -9.96
CA PRO A 134 -31.03 -8.97 -9.22
C PRO A 134 -30.12 -9.77 -10.18
N ALA A 135 -28.82 -9.73 -9.92
CA ALA A 135 -27.85 -10.58 -10.62
C ALA A 135 -28.23 -12.07 -10.48
N VAL A 136 -27.89 -12.87 -11.49
CA VAL A 136 -28.05 -14.31 -11.40
C VAL A 136 -26.95 -14.87 -10.51
N ARG A 137 -27.31 -15.76 -9.58
CA ARG A 137 -26.38 -16.39 -8.64
C ARG A 137 -26.54 -17.91 -8.69
N ALA A 138 -25.40 -18.60 -8.56
CA ALA A 138 -25.32 -20.04 -8.36
C ALA A 138 -24.25 -20.34 -7.30
N ASP A 139 -24.59 -21.19 -6.35
CA ASP A 139 -23.72 -21.55 -5.23
C ASP A 139 -23.38 -23.05 -5.28
N SER A 140 -22.17 -23.40 -4.86
CA SER A 140 -21.72 -24.79 -4.73
C SER A 140 -20.71 -24.93 -3.60
N ALA A 141 -20.60 -26.15 -3.08
CA ALA A 141 -19.54 -26.54 -2.14
C ALA A 141 -18.69 -27.63 -2.79
N LEU A 142 -17.37 -27.44 -2.74
CA LEU A 142 -16.39 -28.37 -3.28
C LEU A 142 -15.66 -29.05 -2.12
N ALA A 143 -15.91 -30.32 -1.91
CA ALA A 143 -15.16 -31.12 -0.95
C ALA A 143 -13.81 -31.53 -1.58
N PRO A 144 -12.69 -31.49 -0.81
CA PRO A 144 -11.43 -32.03 -1.27
C PRO A 144 -11.56 -33.53 -1.64
N GLY A 145 -10.98 -33.93 -2.76
CA GLY A 145 -11.01 -35.33 -3.23
C GLY A 145 -10.20 -36.30 -2.35
N SER A 146 -9.33 -35.79 -1.48
CA SER A 146 -8.59 -36.56 -0.49
C SER A 146 -8.66 -35.87 0.87
N ARG A 147 -8.41 -36.62 1.94
CA ARG A 147 -8.35 -36.09 3.31
C ARG A 147 -7.22 -35.04 3.40
N ILE A 148 -7.58 -33.78 3.64
CA ILE A 148 -6.62 -32.69 3.83
C ILE A 148 -6.09 -32.73 5.28
N ASN A 149 -6.99 -32.95 6.24
CA ASN A 149 -6.67 -32.96 7.67
C ASN A 149 -6.30 -34.38 8.11
N ASP A 150 -5.04 -34.56 8.44
CA ASP A 150 -4.50 -35.80 9.04
C ASP A 150 -4.54 -35.66 10.55
N PRO A 151 -5.02 -36.65 11.32
CA PRO A 151 -5.10 -36.55 12.77
C PRO A 151 -3.73 -36.49 13.46
N ASP A 152 -2.67 -37.01 12.83
CA ASP A 152 -1.31 -37.05 13.39
C ASP A 152 -0.41 -35.93 12.87
N LEU A 153 -0.85 -35.21 11.84
CA LEU A 153 -0.13 -34.12 11.18
C LEU A 153 -0.97 -32.85 11.24
N GLY A 154 -0.30 -31.70 11.08
CA GLY A 154 -0.97 -30.41 11.01
C GLY A 154 -0.91 -29.78 9.62
N THR A 155 -1.45 -28.58 9.53
CA THR A 155 -1.45 -27.75 8.30
C THR A 155 -1.01 -26.34 8.64
N ILE A 156 -0.15 -25.74 7.81
CA ILE A 156 0.15 -24.31 7.88
C ILE A 156 -0.57 -23.62 6.71
N LEU A 157 -1.39 -22.65 7.04
CA LEU A 157 -2.11 -21.80 6.11
C LEU A 157 -1.32 -20.49 5.99
N VAL A 158 -0.91 -20.13 4.77
CA VAL A 158 -0.09 -18.93 4.55
C VAL A 158 -0.87 -17.94 3.69
N SER A 159 -1.00 -16.73 4.19
CA SER A 159 -1.57 -15.58 3.50
C SER A 159 -0.49 -14.53 3.28
N VAL A 160 -0.33 -14.06 2.05
CA VAL A 160 0.56 -12.93 1.72
C VAL A 160 -0.27 -11.84 1.08
N LEU A 161 -0.34 -10.71 1.74
CA LEU A 161 -1.11 -9.54 1.29
C LEU A 161 -0.18 -8.45 0.78
N THR A 162 -0.62 -7.77 -0.26
CA THR A 162 0.02 -6.53 -0.74
C THR A 162 -0.21 -5.38 0.24
N ALA A 163 0.46 -4.27 0.05
CA ALA A 163 0.26 -3.03 0.81
C ALA A 163 -1.18 -2.50 0.75
N SER A 164 -1.91 -2.79 -0.34
CA SER A 164 -3.32 -2.43 -0.52
C SER A 164 -4.31 -3.45 0.07
N GLY A 165 -3.82 -4.56 0.64
CA GLY A 165 -4.64 -5.63 1.22
C GLY A 165 -5.12 -6.68 0.23
N GLY A 166 -4.74 -6.60 -1.04
CA GLY A 166 -4.98 -7.65 -2.03
C GLY A 166 -4.01 -8.83 -1.87
N GLY A 167 -4.29 -9.95 -2.52
CA GLY A 167 -3.39 -11.11 -2.52
C GLY A 167 -2.09 -10.87 -3.30
N ALA A 168 -0.94 -11.20 -2.73
CA ALA A 168 0.37 -11.16 -3.39
C ALA A 168 0.67 -12.51 -4.03
N ALA A 169 0.49 -12.65 -5.34
CA ALA A 169 0.73 -13.86 -6.09
C ALA A 169 2.22 -14.13 -6.35
N GLY A 170 2.61 -15.39 -6.47
CA GLY A 170 3.96 -15.80 -6.90
C GLY A 170 5.06 -15.55 -5.86
N VAL A 171 4.69 -15.39 -4.59
CA VAL A 171 5.65 -15.32 -3.48
C VAL A 171 6.07 -16.72 -3.10
N THR A 172 7.38 -16.96 -3.02
CA THR A 172 7.95 -18.22 -2.58
C THR A 172 7.86 -18.33 -1.07
N ILE A 173 7.27 -19.44 -0.60
CA ILE A 173 7.16 -19.73 0.83
C ILE A 173 8.09 -20.87 1.19
N SER A 174 8.76 -20.73 2.32
CA SER A 174 9.56 -21.79 2.96
C SER A 174 9.08 -21.98 4.38
N ALA A 175 9.08 -23.22 4.87
CA ALA A 175 8.83 -23.53 6.27
C ALA A 175 9.89 -24.52 6.76
N VAL A 176 10.70 -24.12 7.69
CA VAL A 176 11.78 -24.90 8.27
C VAL A 176 11.58 -25.12 9.77
N PRO A 177 12.03 -26.23 10.35
CA PRO A 177 11.98 -26.42 11.79
C PRO A 177 12.64 -25.26 12.52
N GLY A 178 11.99 -24.77 13.59
CA GLY A 178 12.56 -23.73 14.44
C GLY A 178 13.89 -24.13 15.07
N SER A 179 14.69 -23.15 15.44
CA SER A 179 16.06 -23.33 15.97
C SER A 179 16.12 -24.18 17.27
N VAL A 180 15.04 -24.19 18.06
CA VAL A 180 14.93 -25.00 19.27
C VAL A 180 14.26 -26.33 18.90
N PRO A 181 14.87 -27.50 19.19
CA PRO A 181 14.26 -28.80 18.95
C PRO A 181 12.90 -28.95 19.66
N ASN A 182 11.84 -29.25 18.87
CA ASN A 182 10.46 -29.21 19.36
C ASN A 182 9.53 -30.25 18.69
N GLY A 183 10.10 -31.24 17.99
CA GLY A 183 9.34 -32.27 17.27
C GLY A 183 9.11 -31.94 15.78
N ALA A 184 9.32 -30.70 15.36
CA ALA A 184 9.24 -30.30 13.96
C ALA A 184 10.27 -31.07 13.11
N ALA A 185 9.93 -31.33 11.85
CA ALA A 185 10.82 -31.98 10.89
C ALA A 185 10.81 -31.22 9.56
N ALA A 186 11.88 -31.35 8.79
CA ALA A 186 11.93 -30.80 7.45
C ALA A 186 10.73 -31.28 6.60
N LEU A 187 10.19 -30.38 5.79
CA LEU A 187 9.11 -30.70 4.85
C LEU A 187 9.59 -31.71 3.81
N THR A 188 8.74 -32.64 3.42
CA THR A 188 9.04 -33.61 2.35
C THR A 188 8.97 -32.97 0.97
N GLU A 189 8.16 -31.95 0.80
CA GLU A 189 7.98 -31.19 -0.44
C GLU A 189 7.98 -29.71 -0.14
N ALA A 190 8.56 -28.91 -1.04
CA ALA A 190 8.49 -27.46 -0.92
C ALA A 190 7.05 -26.97 -1.14
N PRO A 191 6.58 -25.99 -0.37
CA PRO A 191 5.29 -25.36 -0.60
C PRO A 191 5.23 -24.75 -2.01
N ALA A 192 4.03 -24.75 -2.61
CA ALA A 192 3.80 -24.00 -3.83
C ALA A 192 3.93 -22.50 -3.54
N ALA A 193 4.30 -21.70 -4.56
CA ALA A 193 4.21 -20.26 -4.46
C ALA A 193 2.76 -19.82 -4.27
N THR A 194 2.56 -18.64 -3.69
CA THR A 194 1.22 -18.08 -3.46
C THR A 194 0.45 -17.91 -4.76
N ASP A 195 -0.85 -18.18 -4.72
CA ASP A 195 -1.78 -18.03 -5.82
C ASP A 195 -2.24 -16.55 -6.00
N SER A 196 -3.20 -16.29 -6.87
CA SER A 196 -3.74 -14.94 -7.13
C SER A 196 -4.48 -14.32 -5.93
N GLU A 197 -4.89 -15.14 -4.97
CA GLU A 197 -5.49 -14.69 -3.70
C GLU A 197 -4.44 -14.46 -2.61
N GLY A 198 -3.14 -14.68 -2.93
CA GLY A 198 -2.03 -14.58 -2.01
C GLY A 198 -1.90 -15.80 -1.07
N CYS A 199 -2.49 -16.91 -1.44
CA CYS A 199 -2.62 -18.09 -0.58
C CYS A 199 -1.64 -19.20 -0.96
N THR A 200 -1.11 -19.90 0.03
CA THR A 200 -0.53 -21.24 -0.12
C THR A 200 -0.76 -22.08 1.13
N TYR A 201 -0.71 -23.40 0.95
CA TYR A 201 -1.10 -24.36 1.97
C TYR A 201 0.02 -25.39 2.12
N VAL A 202 0.59 -25.48 3.33
CA VAL A 202 1.57 -26.52 3.66
C VAL A 202 0.86 -27.62 4.39
N LEU A 203 0.61 -28.72 3.69
CA LEU A 203 -0.18 -29.84 4.18
C LEU A 203 0.71 -30.92 4.81
N LYS A 204 0.15 -31.71 5.75
CA LYS A 204 0.80 -32.88 6.36
C LYS A 204 2.12 -32.55 7.04
N VAL A 205 2.13 -31.48 7.81
CA VAL A 205 3.30 -31.00 8.56
C VAL A 205 3.36 -31.71 9.90
N LYS A 206 4.55 -32.21 10.32
CA LYS A 206 4.73 -32.78 11.64
C LYS A 206 4.51 -31.73 12.74
N PRO A 207 3.88 -32.11 13.87
CA PRO A 207 3.73 -31.20 15.01
C PRO A 207 5.06 -30.63 15.48
N GLY A 208 5.08 -29.34 15.79
CA GLY A 208 6.26 -28.61 16.25
C GLY A 208 6.23 -27.14 15.83
N THR A 209 7.30 -26.43 16.11
CA THR A 209 7.43 -25.01 15.78
C THR A 209 8.26 -24.85 14.51
N TYR A 210 7.72 -24.10 13.56
CA TYR A 210 8.35 -23.78 12.27
C TYR A 210 8.61 -22.29 12.13
N GLU A 211 9.71 -21.94 11.49
CA GLU A 211 9.94 -20.64 10.93
C GLU A 211 9.45 -20.65 9.48
N VAL A 212 8.46 -19.82 9.19
CA VAL A 212 7.89 -19.66 7.86
C VAL A 212 8.42 -18.36 7.28
N SER A 213 8.96 -18.42 6.05
CA SER A 213 9.49 -17.25 5.35
C SER A 213 8.79 -17.05 4.01
N ALA A 214 8.59 -15.77 3.67
CA ALA A 214 8.09 -15.31 2.38
C ALA A 214 9.18 -14.52 1.67
N SER A 215 9.46 -14.85 0.40
CA SER A 215 10.47 -14.18 -0.41
C SER A 215 10.07 -14.08 -1.88
N ARG A 216 10.40 -12.93 -2.50
CA ARG A 216 10.28 -12.70 -3.94
C ARG A 216 11.23 -11.56 -4.34
N PRO A 217 11.95 -11.65 -5.48
CA PRO A 217 12.85 -10.59 -5.93
C PRO A 217 12.14 -9.23 -6.01
N ASN A 218 12.79 -8.18 -5.50
CA ASN A 218 12.31 -6.80 -5.46
C ASN A 218 11.07 -6.56 -4.58
N TYR A 219 10.66 -7.53 -3.77
CA TYR A 219 9.61 -7.36 -2.78
C TYR A 219 10.21 -7.07 -1.41
N ILE A 220 9.45 -6.37 -0.60
CA ILE A 220 9.85 -5.96 0.75
C ILE A 220 8.63 -5.99 1.67
N ASP A 221 8.84 -6.34 2.92
CA ASP A 221 7.77 -6.37 3.91
C ASP A 221 7.58 -5.00 4.60
N LYS A 222 6.56 -4.92 5.44
CA LYS A 222 6.26 -3.71 6.22
C LYS A 222 7.39 -3.29 7.17
N ASP A 223 8.30 -4.21 7.52
CA ASP A 223 9.47 -3.97 8.38
C ASP A 223 10.74 -3.66 7.56
N GLN A 224 10.58 -3.41 6.26
CA GLN A 224 11.62 -3.09 5.28
C GLN A 224 12.61 -4.25 5.07
N SER A 225 12.18 -5.48 5.24
CA SER A 225 12.98 -6.68 5.00
C SER A 225 12.66 -7.31 3.64
N ALA A 226 13.69 -7.69 2.89
CA ALA A 226 13.55 -8.42 1.62
C ALA A 226 13.04 -9.86 1.80
N THR A 227 13.08 -10.39 3.02
CA THR A 227 12.50 -11.68 3.40
C THR A 227 11.69 -11.49 4.67
N SER A 228 10.40 -11.75 4.59
CA SER A 228 9.52 -11.68 5.77
C SER A 228 9.48 -13.03 6.48
N THR A 229 9.53 -13.05 7.80
CA THR A 229 9.53 -14.28 8.59
C THR A 229 8.47 -14.26 9.68
N ALA A 230 7.89 -15.42 9.96
CA ALA A 230 6.92 -15.61 11.06
C ALA A 230 7.04 -17.00 11.67
N THR A 231 6.67 -17.14 12.93
CA THR A 231 6.68 -18.44 13.63
C THR A 231 5.31 -19.09 13.54
N ALA A 232 5.26 -20.38 13.19
CA ALA A 232 4.08 -21.22 13.15
C ALA A 232 4.18 -22.38 14.14
N GLY A 233 3.30 -22.42 15.15
CA GLY A 233 3.16 -23.56 16.05
C GLY A 233 2.15 -24.57 15.49
N VAL A 234 2.60 -25.74 15.06
CA VAL A 234 1.78 -26.78 14.43
C VAL A 234 1.43 -27.85 15.47
N VAL A 235 0.15 -28.18 15.57
CA VAL A 235 -0.36 -29.27 16.42
C VAL A 235 -0.99 -30.37 15.57
N ALA A 236 -0.95 -31.60 16.05
CA ALA A 236 -1.56 -32.74 15.37
C ALA A 236 -3.07 -32.52 15.16
N GLY A 237 -3.56 -32.81 13.96
CA GLY A 237 -4.96 -32.60 13.56
C GLY A 237 -5.37 -31.12 13.45
N GLY A 238 -4.46 -30.17 13.70
CA GLY A 238 -4.73 -28.73 13.71
C GLY A 238 -4.30 -28.00 12.44
N ALA A 239 -4.76 -26.75 12.32
CA ALA A 239 -4.24 -25.82 11.33
C ALA A 239 -3.74 -24.54 12.05
N THR A 240 -2.61 -24.01 11.59
CA THR A 240 -2.03 -22.77 12.08
C THR A 240 -1.92 -21.80 10.90
N SER A 241 -2.32 -20.56 11.11
CA SER A 241 -2.26 -19.50 10.08
C SER A 241 -1.07 -18.58 10.33
N VAL A 242 -0.40 -18.18 9.25
CA VAL A 242 0.57 -17.09 9.23
C VAL A 242 0.22 -16.12 8.11
N SER A 243 0.40 -14.84 8.39
CA SER A 243 0.09 -13.77 7.43
C SER A 243 1.27 -12.82 7.30
N PHE A 244 1.56 -12.44 6.06
CA PHE A 244 2.61 -11.49 5.71
C PHE A 244 1.99 -10.30 4.98
N VAL A 245 2.50 -9.10 5.24
CA VAL A 245 2.27 -7.92 4.41
C VAL A 245 3.57 -7.71 3.61
N TYR A 246 3.54 -8.00 2.31
CA TYR A 246 4.72 -8.15 1.50
C TYR A 246 4.41 -7.76 0.05
N ASP A 247 5.07 -6.71 -0.46
CA ASP A 247 4.74 -6.16 -1.77
C ASP A 247 5.99 -5.78 -2.56
N LEU A 248 5.81 -5.51 -3.86
CA LEU A 248 6.85 -4.96 -4.71
C LEU A 248 7.28 -3.60 -4.15
N ALA A 249 8.59 -3.44 -3.91
CA ALA A 249 9.11 -2.22 -3.33
C ALA A 249 8.81 -1.00 -4.21
N GLY A 250 8.44 0.10 -3.58
CA GLY A 250 8.45 1.41 -4.20
C GLY A 250 9.80 2.08 -4.03
N SER A 251 10.19 2.94 -4.98
CA SER A 251 11.46 3.65 -4.98
C SER A 251 11.25 5.09 -4.51
N ILE A 252 11.89 5.50 -3.42
CA ILE A 252 11.90 6.91 -2.99
C ILE A 252 13.31 7.47 -3.15
N THR A 253 13.43 8.53 -3.94
CA THR A 253 14.68 9.27 -4.11
C THR A 253 14.65 10.50 -3.23
N ALA A 254 15.55 10.55 -2.25
CA ALA A 254 15.75 11.68 -1.35
C ALA A 254 16.82 12.60 -1.93
N ASP A 255 16.46 13.86 -2.18
CA ASP A 255 17.35 14.93 -2.63
C ASP A 255 17.69 15.81 -1.42
N TYR A 256 18.97 15.83 -1.02
CA TYR A 256 19.41 16.42 0.23
C TYR A 256 19.85 17.88 0.08
N ALA A 257 19.66 18.64 1.16
CA ALA A 257 20.04 20.05 1.28
C ALA A 257 19.42 20.94 0.19
N THR A 258 18.20 20.59 -0.29
CA THR A 258 17.48 21.34 -1.33
C THR A 258 17.07 22.74 -0.89
N ASN A 259 17.02 22.98 0.41
CA ASN A 259 16.82 24.30 1.01
C ASN A 259 18.02 25.26 0.87
N TYR A 260 19.15 24.80 0.28
CA TYR A 260 20.32 25.61 0.01
C TYR A 260 20.75 25.50 -1.45
N THR A 261 20.67 26.61 -2.18
CA THR A 261 20.87 26.64 -3.65
C THR A 261 22.13 27.43 -4.09
N SER A 262 22.87 28.01 -3.15
CA SER A 262 24.00 28.92 -3.46
C SER A 262 25.34 28.19 -3.67
N GLY A 263 25.35 26.88 -3.78
CA GLY A 263 26.55 26.07 -4.04
C GLY A 263 26.33 24.58 -3.85
N SER A 264 27.39 23.79 -4.12
CA SER A 264 27.37 22.35 -3.85
C SER A 264 27.65 22.07 -2.38
N THR A 265 26.87 21.20 -1.78
CA THR A 265 26.99 20.79 -0.38
C THR A 265 27.60 19.39 -0.31
N LEU A 266 28.72 19.25 0.41
CA LEU A 266 29.32 17.96 0.72
C LEU A 266 28.50 17.29 1.83
N LEU A 267 28.06 16.06 1.61
CA LEU A 267 27.33 15.27 2.60
C LEU A 267 28.25 14.28 3.33
N PRO A 268 27.89 13.84 4.55
CA PRO A 268 28.60 12.77 5.22
C PRO A 268 28.59 11.47 4.43
N THR A 269 29.67 10.72 4.48
CA THR A 269 29.78 9.39 3.84
C THR A 269 28.94 8.32 4.53
N ASN A 270 28.51 8.58 5.75
CA ASN A 270 27.69 7.71 6.58
C ASN A 270 26.38 8.40 7.01
N LEU A 271 25.87 9.32 6.19
CA LEU A 271 24.58 9.94 6.45
C LEU A 271 23.50 8.86 6.54
N SER A 272 22.66 8.91 7.54
CA SER A 272 21.45 8.12 7.65
C SER A 272 20.24 8.94 7.19
N THR A 273 19.22 8.25 6.72
CA THR A 273 17.92 8.84 6.38
C THR A 273 16.83 8.10 7.14
N THR A 274 15.98 8.83 7.84
CA THR A 274 14.83 8.26 8.55
C THR A 274 13.57 8.43 7.72
N PHE A 275 12.88 7.33 7.53
CA PHE A 275 11.56 7.22 6.89
C PHE A 275 10.54 6.94 7.97
N ARG A 276 9.67 7.91 8.26
CA ARG A 276 8.63 7.79 9.28
C ARG A 276 7.30 7.48 8.62
N SER A 277 6.72 6.37 8.98
CA SER A 277 5.40 5.94 8.51
C SER A 277 4.40 5.88 9.67
N THR A 278 3.13 5.68 9.35
CA THR A 278 2.10 5.40 10.37
C THR A 278 2.29 4.06 11.08
N TYR A 279 3.13 3.18 10.51
CA TYR A 279 3.43 1.87 11.08
C TYR A 279 4.64 1.90 12.01
N GLN A 280 5.77 2.44 11.53
CA GLN A 280 7.02 2.55 12.30
C GLN A 280 7.99 3.54 11.65
N ASP A 281 9.00 3.94 12.42
CA ASP A 281 10.17 4.67 11.94
C ASP A 281 11.23 3.66 11.44
N TYR A 282 11.78 3.90 10.24
CA TYR A 282 12.86 3.11 9.65
C TYR A 282 14.02 4.01 9.27
N ALA A 283 15.23 3.68 9.73
CA ALA A 283 16.44 4.41 9.38
C ALA A 283 17.34 3.56 8.47
N ALA A 284 17.73 4.14 7.34
CA ALA A 284 18.67 3.54 6.40
C ALA A 284 19.95 4.39 6.34
N VAL A 285 21.10 3.73 6.27
CA VAL A 285 22.39 4.42 6.00
C VAL A 285 22.50 4.60 4.48
N ASN A 286 22.86 5.83 4.07
CA ASN A 286 23.07 6.13 2.67
C ASN A 286 24.24 5.33 2.10
N SER A 287 24.12 4.87 0.88
CA SER A 287 25.17 4.07 0.24
C SER A 287 26.36 4.91 -0.22
N THR A 288 26.17 6.21 -0.41
CA THR A 288 27.16 7.19 -0.85
C THR A 288 26.90 8.55 -0.20
N ASN A 289 27.79 9.51 -0.40
CA ASN A 289 27.62 10.91 -0.04
C ASN A 289 27.08 11.78 -1.18
N ALA A 290 26.40 11.18 -2.16
CA ALA A 290 25.77 11.92 -3.24
C ALA A 290 24.58 12.77 -2.74
N ALA A 291 24.34 13.89 -3.40
CA ALA A 291 23.23 14.79 -3.06
C ALA A 291 21.86 14.13 -3.24
N SER A 292 21.79 13.03 -3.96
CA SER A 292 20.55 12.27 -4.22
C SER A 292 20.79 10.79 -3.95
N GLN A 293 19.86 10.13 -3.24
CA GLN A 293 19.92 8.71 -2.88
C GLN A 293 18.56 8.06 -3.08
N THR A 294 18.52 6.87 -3.68
CA THR A 294 17.29 6.10 -3.88
C THR A 294 17.21 4.94 -2.90
N PHE A 295 16.06 4.80 -2.28
CA PHE A 295 15.75 3.74 -1.31
C PHE A 295 14.58 2.89 -1.82
N GLN A 296 14.65 1.58 -1.58
CA GLN A 296 13.59 0.65 -1.86
C GLN A 296 12.80 0.43 -0.57
N LEU A 297 11.51 0.80 -0.56
CA LEU A 297 10.69 0.81 0.64
C LEU A 297 9.33 0.14 0.40
N HIS A 298 8.73 -0.37 1.46
CA HIS A 298 7.37 -0.90 1.41
C HIS A 298 6.38 0.21 1.01
N PRO A 299 5.51 0.01 -0.01
CA PRO A 299 4.70 1.09 -0.58
C PRO A 299 3.47 1.40 0.28
N PHE A 300 3.67 1.97 1.47
CA PHE A 300 2.56 2.42 2.32
C PHE A 300 1.76 3.52 1.63
N SER A 301 0.44 3.38 1.59
CA SER A 301 -0.44 4.37 0.97
C SER A 301 -0.43 5.74 1.66
N ALA A 302 -0.15 5.78 2.97
CA ALA A 302 0.04 7.02 3.72
C ALA A 302 1.40 7.68 3.45
N GLY A 303 2.34 6.97 2.82
CA GLY A 303 3.68 7.45 2.53
C GLY A 303 4.58 7.53 3.74
N TYR A 304 5.70 8.24 3.54
CA TYR A 304 6.75 8.46 4.52
C TYR A 304 7.06 9.94 4.65
N GLU A 305 7.17 10.41 5.89
CA GLU A 305 7.90 11.63 6.20
C GLU A 305 9.40 11.30 6.19
N VAL A 306 10.19 12.08 5.46
CA VAL A 306 11.62 11.78 5.24
C VAL A 306 12.49 12.82 5.93
N LEU A 307 13.41 12.37 6.79
CA LEU A 307 14.30 13.21 7.58
C LEU A 307 15.76 12.82 7.32
N ALA A 308 16.62 13.81 7.15
CA ALA A 308 18.07 13.57 7.20
C ALA A 308 18.49 13.25 8.64
N GLY A 309 19.35 12.24 8.82
CA GLY A 309 19.77 11.75 10.13
C GLY A 309 18.89 10.65 10.69
N THR A 310 19.29 10.09 11.82
CA THR A 310 18.53 9.05 12.52
C THR A 310 17.64 9.70 13.58
N TYR A 311 16.34 9.58 13.42
CA TYR A 311 15.37 9.93 14.46
C TYR A 311 15.27 8.80 15.48
N ILE A 312 15.36 9.14 16.76
CA ILE A 312 15.14 8.22 17.87
C ILE A 312 14.17 8.88 18.83
N ALA A 313 13.00 8.27 19.02
CA ALA A 313 12.05 8.75 20.01
C ALA A 313 12.64 8.58 21.43
N ALA A 314 12.48 9.60 22.28
CA ALA A 314 12.88 9.51 23.68
C ALA A 314 11.95 8.56 24.42
N THR A 315 12.51 7.70 25.28
CA THR A 315 11.77 6.88 26.24
C THR A 315 12.23 7.22 27.66
N PRO A 316 11.50 6.81 28.72
CA PRO A 316 11.94 7.04 30.10
C PRO A 316 13.33 6.46 30.43
N THR A 317 13.80 5.48 29.64
CA THR A 317 15.06 4.77 29.87
C THR A 317 16.11 4.94 28.78
N THR A 318 15.74 5.50 27.63
CA THR A 318 16.64 5.65 26.47
C THR A 318 16.63 7.10 25.99
N PRO A 319 17.80 7.77 25.95
CA PRO A 319 17.91 9.10 25.37
C PRO A 319 17.47 9.08 23.91
N GLY A 320 16.62 10.03 23.51
CA GLY A 320 16.21 10.23 22.14
C GLY A 320 17.21 11.02 21.32
N CYS A 321 17.01 11.06 20.01
CA CYS A 321 17.63 12.02 19.11
C CYS A 321 16.50 12.61 18.26
N ILE A 322 15.88 13.68 18.77
CA ILE A 322 14.68 14.27 18.18
C ILE A 322 14.96 15.57 17.43
N SER A 323 16.17 16.13 17.56
CA SER A 323 16.58 17.36 16.88
C SER A 323 16.45 17.30 15.35
N VAL A 324 16.60 16.11 14.76
CA VAL A 324 16.49 15.90 13.32
C VAL A 324 15.07 16.12 12.79
N ASP A 325 14.07 16.10 13.67
CA ASP A 325 12.67 16.33 13.35
C ASP A 325 12.32 17.81 13.52
N PRO A 326 11.99 18.53 12.43
CA PRO A 326 11.64 19.94 12.54
C PRO A 326 10.50 20.23 13.51
N THR A 327 9.51 19.34 13.63
CA THR A 327 8.37 19.56 14.53
C THR A 327 8.67 19.36 16.00
N ALA A 328 9.83 18.78 16.34
CA ALA A 328 10.29 18.69 17.72
C ALA A 328 10.82 20.03 18.26
N TRP A 329 11.07 21.01 17.37
CA TRP A 329 11.42 22.39 17.72
C TRP A 329 10.13 23.19 17.95
N ASP A 330 9.44 22.87 19.03
CA ASP A 330 8.07 23.30 19.34
C ASP A 330 7.96 24.76 19.79
N THR A 331 9.08 25.36 20.24
CA THR A 331 9.12 26.77 20.60
C THR A 331 9.32 27.62 19.35
N PRO A 332 8.40 28.54 19.01
CA PRO A 332 8.62 29.47 17.91
C PRO A 332 9.88 30.31 18.16
N ALA A 333 10.67 30.51 17.11
CA ALA A 333 11.83 31.40 17.20
C ALA A 333 11.40 32.86 17.40
N ALA A 334 12.36 33.73 17.81
CA ALA A 334 12.06 35.12 18.09
C ALA A 334 11.44 35.92 16.93
N ASP A 335 11.65 35.48 15.69
CA ASP A 335 11.04 36.00 14.46
C ASP A 335 9.72 35.30 14.07
N GLY A 336 9.21 34.42 14.91
CA GLY A 336 7.99 33.65 14.69
C GLY A 336 8.17 32.42 13.79
N ALA A 337 9.39 32.03 13.41
CA ALA A 337 9.65 30.84 12.64
C ALA A 337 9.30 29.57 13.45
N ILE A 338 8.70 28.59 12.77
CA ILE A 338 8.31 27.30 13.34
C ILE A 338 8.94 26.15 12.56
N GLY A 339 9.11 25.01 13.23
CA GLY A 339 9.55 23.78 12.58
C GLY A 339 8.38 23.07 11.91
N THR A 340 8.52 22.78 10.62
CA THR A 340 7.52 22.05 9.84
C THR A 340 8.16 20.91 9.07
N ARG A 341 7.49 19.78 8.96
CA ARG A 341 7.90 18.67 8.09
C ARG A 341 7.36 18.90 6.68
N VAL A 342 8.02 18.31 5.71
CA VAL A 342 7.51 18.16 4.35
C VAL A 342 6.36 17.15 4.38
N ASP A 343 5.39 17.30 3.49
CA ASP A 343 4.29 16.34 3.34
C ASP A 343 4.82 14.92 3.07
N PRO A 344 4.15 13.88 3.58
CA PRO A 344 4.56 12.51 3.33
C PRO A 344 4.58 12.16 1.84
N VAL A 345 5.65 11.49 1.40
CA VAL A 345 5.78 10.97 0.03
C VAL A 345 5.33 9.51 -0.02
N ALA A 346 4.43 9.18 -0.92
CA ALA A 346 3.96 7.82 -1.18
C ALA A 346 4.33 7.36 -2.59
N THR A 347 4.52 6.05 -2.74
CA THR A 347 4.70 5.40 -4.04
C THR A 347 3.71 4.26 -4.19
N LEU A 348 3.34 3.92 -5.43
CA LEU A 348 2.70 2.65 -5.74
C LEU A 348 3.74 1.53 -5.82
N PRO A 349 3.34 0.24 -5.69
CA PRO A 349 4.25 -0.88 -5.88
C PRO A 349 4.97 -0.82 -7.23
N GLY A 350 6.31 -0.76 -7.20
CA GLY A 350 7.17 -0.69 -8.38
C GLY A 350 7.34 0.70 -9.01
N ASP A 351 6.64 1.71 -8.50
CA ASP A 351 6.78 3.09 -8.96
C ASP A 351 7.89 3.84 -8.21
N SER A 352 8.15 5.08 -8.62
CA SER A 352 9.14 5.96 -8.02
C SER A 352 8.58 7.34 -7.69
N ALA A 353 9.07 7.94 -6.61
CA ALA A 353 8.80 9.31 -6.22
C ALA A 353 10.08 9.99 -5.71
N ASN A 354 10.12 11.31 -5.78
CA ASN A 354 11.20 12.13 -5.23
C ASN A 354 10.71 12.91 -4.02
N VAL A 355 11.62 13.20 -3.10
CA VAL A 355 11.35 14.03 -1.93
C VAL A 355 12.51 14.93 -1.63
N ASP A 356 12.20 16.20 -1.41
CA ASP A 356 13.15 17.21 -0.94
C ASP A 356 13.42 17.05 0.56
N VAL A 357 14.70 16.87 0.91
CA VAL A 357 15.15 16.71 2.30
C VAL A 357 15.99 17.90 2.71
N SER A 358 15.41 18.78 3.49
CA SER A 358 16.09 19.95 4.03
C SER A 358 17.13 19.56 5.07
N MET A 359 18.25 20.28 5.10
CA MET A 359 19.36 20.10 6.03
C MET A 359 19.90 21.42 6.51
N GLY A 360 20.62 21.41 7.61
CA GLY A 360 21.48 22.51 7.99
C GLY A 360 22.72 22.54 7.10
N VAL A 361 23.06 23.71 6.56
CA VAL A 361 24.28 23.89 5.75
C VAL A 361 25.18 24.95 6.42
N LEU A 362 26.46 24.59 6.50
CA LEU A 362 27.50 25.51 7.01
C LEU A 362 28.72 25.44 6.12
N SER A 363 29.51 26.54 6.14
CA SER A 363 30.83 26.58 5.51
C SER A 363 31.93 26.29 6.54
N VAL A 364 32.93 25.54 6.09
CA VAL A 364 34.15 25.23 6.82
C VAL A 364 35.33 25.80 6.04
N THR A 365 36.09 26.71 6.66
CA THR A 365 37.17 27.46 5.99
C THR A 365 38.52 27.06 6.58
N GLY A 366 39.55 26.95 5.71
CA GLY A 366 40.93 26.72 6.07
C GLY A 366 41.30 25.28 6.43
N LEU A 367 40.40 24.30 6.16
CA LEU A 367 40.63 22.88 6.44
C LEU A 367 40.76 22.01 5.18
N GLY A 368 41.02 22.59 4.00
CA GLY A 368 41.21 21.85 2.75
C GLY A 368 42.24 20.74 2.88
N GLY A 369 41.92 19.54 2.42
CA GLY A 369 42.75 18.36 2.51
C GLY A 369 42.77 17.65 3.87
N GLN A 370 42.08 18.16 4.89
CA GLN A 370 41.93 17.53 6.21
C GLN A 370 40.69 16.59 6.22
N TYR A 371 40.71 15.61 7.12
CA TYR A 371 39.52 14.78 7.41
C TYR A 371 38.63 15.49 8.40
N LEU A 372 37.33 15.47 8.16
CA LEU A 372 36.33 16.15 9.00
C LEU A 372 35.30 15.15 9.56
N ARG A 373 34.95 15.33 10.82
CA ARG A 373 33.91 14.59 11.54
C ARG A 373 33.04 15.56 12.33
N ALA A 374 31.71 15.34 12.29
CA ALA A 374 30.77 15.97 13.18
C ALA A 374 30.25 14.96 14.21
N VAL A 375 30.16 15.37 15.47
CA VAL A 375 29.60 14.54 16.56
C VAL A 375 28.49 15.33 17.22
N SER A 376 27.38 14.65 17.56
CA SER A 376 26.26 15.27 18.26
C SER A 376 26.75 15.89 19.59
N ALA A 377 26.33 17.11 19.89
CA ALA A 377 26.70 17.85 21.06
C ALA A 377 25.48 18.17 21.93
N THR A 378 25.75 18.50 23.21
CA THR A 378 24.69 19.06 24.05
C THR A 378 24.32 20.44 23.49
N ALA A 379 23.03 20.67 23.32
CA ALA A 379 22.52 21.94 22.83
C ALA A 379 22.95 23.11 23.77
N PRO A 380 23.49 24.21 23.22
CA PRO A 380 23.75 25.42 24.00
C PRO A 380 22.45 26.01 24.56
N VAL A 381 22.53 26.67 25.71
CA VAL A 381 21.37 27.32 26.32
C VAL A 381 20.86 28.44 25.41
N GLY A 382 19.57 28.44 25.13
CA GLY A 382 18.88 29.47 24.31
C GLY A 382 18.74 29.12 22.82
N THR A 383 19.26 27.96 22.38
CA THR A 383 19.09 27.52 20.97
C THR A 383 17.74 26.89 20.69
N ASP A 384 17.00 26.50 21.75
CA ASP A 384 15.73 25.71 21.67
C ASP A 384 15.87 24.39 20.97
N ASP A 385 17.09 23.86 20.74
CA ASP A 385 17.31 22.53 20.19
C ASP A 385 16.77 21.48 21.16
N PRO A 386 15.82 20.64 20.75
CA PRO A 386 15.23 19.62 21.62
C PRO A 386 16.20 18.52 22.05
N GLY A 387 17.36 18.42 21.38
CA GLY A 387 18.49 17.61 21.80
C GLY A 387 18.60 16.25 21.12
N CYS A 388 19.83 15.74 21.11
CA CYS A 388 20.18 14.40 20.67
C CYS A 388 21.03 13.74 21.78
N GLY A 389 20.37 12.98 22.66
CA GLY A 389 21.03 12.25 23.75
C GLY A 389 21.71 10.96 23.31
N ALA A 390 21.46 10.48 22.10
CA ALA A 390 22.20 9.39 21.48
C ALA A 390 23.48 9.94 20.83
N ALA A 391 24.61 9.27 21.04
CA ALA A 391 25.87 9.67 20.41
C ALA A 391 25.81 9.41 18.89
N MET A 392 25.69 10.48 18.09
CA MET A 392 25.72 10.43 16.63
C MET A 392 27.07 10.93 16.12
N SER A 393 27.55 10.34 15.02
CA SER A 393 28.80 10.74 14.39
C SER A 393 28.67 10.65 12.87
N PHE A 394 29.05 11.75 12.21
CA PHE A 394 29.04 11.86 10.75
C PHE A 394 30.45 12.17 10.22
N ASP A 395 30.92 11.30 9.29
CA ASP A 395 32.23 11.42 8.68
C ASP A 395 32.11 11.96 7.25
N PHE A 396 32.85 13.06 6.96
CA PHE A 396 32.88 13.67 5.63
C PHE A 396 34.00 13.14 4.75
N GLY A 397 34.89 12.33 5.31
CA GLY A 397 36.13 11.93 4.65
C GLY A 397 37.11 13.09 4.56
N GLN A 398 37.97 13.07 3.53
CA GLN A 398 38.94 14.15 3.27
C GLN A 398 38.22 15.29 2.52
N LEU A 399 38.31 16.49 3.07
CA LEU A 399 37.77 17.68 2.43
C LEU A 399 38.50 18.00 1.13
N PRO A 400 37.84 18.59 0.12
CA PRO A 400 38.49 19.12 -1.06
C PRO A 400 39.61 20.10 -0.70
N PRO A 401 40.60 20.28 -1.58
CA PRO A 401 41.73 21.18 -1.30
C PRO A 401 41.34 22.67 -1.31
N ASP A 402 40.08 22.97 -1.48
CA ASP A 402 39.54 24.32 -1.53
C ASP A 402 39.71 25.06 -0.18
N ALA A 403 39.81 26.37 -0.23
CA ALA A 403 39.93 27.21 0.98
C ALA A 403 38.66 27.18 1.84
N THR A 404 37.47 26.92 1.21
CA THR A 404 36.18 26.86 1.89
C THR A 404 35.36 25.70 1.30
N THR A 405 34.83 24.83 2.15
CA THR A 405 33.94 23.74 1.78
C THR A 405 32.59 23.94 2.46
N GLN A 406 31.51 23.77 1.70
CA GLN A 406 30.15 23.76 2.24
C GLN A 406 29.78 22.35 2.61
N ILE A 407 29.29 22.11 3.80
CA ILE A 407 28.88 20.80 4.31
C ILE A 407 27.44 20.83 4.77
N GLY A 408 26.74 19.71 4.59
CA GLY A 408 25.38 19.50 5.06
C GLY A 408 25.34 18.54 6.24
N LEU A 409 24.59 18.89 7.27
CA LEU A 409 24.33 18.07 8.46
C LEU A 409 22.83 18.03 8.75
N PRO A 410 22.34 16.96 9.37
CA PRO A 410 21.02 16.96 9.98
C PRO A 410 20.84 18.10 10.97
N TYR A 411 19.61 18.52 11.21
CA TYR A 411 19.30 19.53 12.20
C TYR A 411 19.71 19.08 13.61
N GLY A 412 20.10 20.04 14.46
CA GLY A 412 20.58 19.78 15.81
C GLY A 412 21.93 20.47 16.10
N SER A 413 22.50 20.15 17.25
CA SER A 413 23.77 20.72 17.73
C SER A 413 24.92 19.75 17.49
N TRP A 414 26.04 20.29 16.94
CA TRP A 414 27.18 19.50 16.47
C TRP A 414 28.50 20.10 16.93
N SER A 415 29.41 19.27 17.43
CA SER A 415 30.83 19.59 17.57
C SER A 415 31.60 19.03 16.40
N LEU A 416 32.43 19.86 15.74
CA LEU A 416 33.20 19.45 14.57
C LEU A 416 34.66 19.21 14.93
N TYR A 417 35.24 18.16 14.39
CA TYR A 417 36.61 17.76 14.60
C TYR A 417 37.33 17.54 13.28
N PHE A 418 38.59 17.88 13.19
CA PHE A 418 39.41 17.65 12.02
C PHE A 418 40.73 16.91 12.34
N GLY A 419 41.38 16.39 11.32
CA GLY A 419 42.64 15.69 11.46
C GLY A 419 43.28 15.30 10.14
N ILE A 420 44.51 14.79 10.21
CA ILE A 420 45.31 14.41 9.04
C ILE A 420 45.00 13.00 8.49
N SER A 421 44.18 12.24 9.19
CA SER A 421 43.77 10.89 8.78
C SER A 421 42.33 10.61 9.17
N SER A 422 41.68 9.68 8.46
CA SER A 422 40.32 9.26 8.73
C SER A 422 40.08 8.65 10.12
N ALA A 423 41.15 8.09 10.72
CA ALA A 423 41.06 7.47 12.03
C ALA A 423 41.19 8.49 13.20
N LEU A 424 41.68 9.69 12.94
CA LEU A 424 42.07 10.68 13.96
C LEU A 424 41.56 12.12 13.66
N PRO A 425 40.31 12.36 13.36
CA PRO A 425 39.75 13.71 13.40
C PRO A 425 39.41 14.04 14.85
N VAL A 426 40.43 14.52 15.62
CA VAL A 426 40.33 14.71 17.07
C VAL A 426 40.56 16.15 17.50
N LEU A 427 41.04 17.02 16.59
CA LEU A 427 41.24 18.43 16.88
C LEU A 427 39.93 19.20 16.65
N PRO A 428 39.48 20.01 17.63
CA PRO A 428 38.25 20.79 17.44
C PRO A 428 38.45 21.81 16.32
N VAL A 429 37.44 21.98 15.48
CA VAL A 429 37.44 23.00 14.42
C VAL A 429 37.33 24.38 15.10
N PRO A 430 38.21 25.36 14.77
CA PRO A 430 38.10 26.71 15.32
C PRO A 430 36.77 27.37 14.94
N ASP A 431 36.09 28.02 15.88
CA ASP A 431 34.77 28.65 15.64
C ASP A 431 34.82 29.68 14.50
N LEU A 432 35.94 30.43 14.37
CA LEU A 432 36.16 31.39 13.28
C LEU A 432 36.26 30.76 11.88
N SER A 433 36.44 29.43 11.81
CA SER A 433 36.43 28.66 10.56
C SER A 433 35.04 28.21 10.15
N LEU A 434 34.02 28.46 10.96
CA LEU A 434 32.64 28.00 10.76
C LEU A 434 31.71 29.20 10.49
N ALA A 435 30.83 29.06 9.51
CA ALA A 435 29.73 30.00 9.30
C ALA A 435 28.48 29.22 8.85
N VAL A 436 27.38 29.41 9.56
CA VAL A 436 26.08 28.79 9.19
C VAL A 436 25.51 29.52 7.98
N LEU A 437 25.12 28.78 6.96
CA LEU A 437 24.61 29.29 5.68
C LEU A 437 23.09 29.18 5.55
N THR A 438 22.46 28.30 6.35
CA THR A 438 21.01 28.20 6.52
C THR A 438 20.61 28.93 7.81
N ARG A 439 19.64 28.40 8.56
CA ARG A 439 19.31 28.91 9.89
C ARG A 439 20.12 28.19 10.96
N GLY A 440 20.58 28.91 11.97
CA GLY A 440 21.32 28.35 13.09
C GLY A 440 22.34 29.37 13.65
N GLU A 441 23.15 28.93 14.60
CA GLU A 441 24.16 29.76 15.27
C GLU A 441 25.42 28.97 15.61
N THR A 442 26.50 29.67 15.80
CA THR A 442 27.76 29.13 16.30
C THR A 442 27.99 29.61 17.74
N SER A 443 28.27 28.67 18.63
CA SER A 443 28.68 28.90 20.02
C SER A 443 30.07 28.27 20.23
N PRO A 444 30.82 28.60 21.27
CA PRO A 444 32.15 28.05 21.47
C PRO A 444 32.19 26.51 21.41
N GLY A 445 32.79 25.96 20.34
CA GLY A 445 32.93 24.50 20.11
C GLY A 445 31.69 23.78 19.64
N VAL A 446 30.56 24.44 19.40
CA VAL A 446 29.28 23.83 18.96
C VAL A 446 28.63 24.70 17.90
N VAL A 447 28.11 24.07 16.85
CA VAL A 447 27.23 24.71 15.88
C VAL A 447 25.85 24.11 16.01
N THR A 448 24.81 24.95 16.10
CA THR A 448 23.41 24.52 16.11
C THR A 448 22.75 24.86 14.77
N LEU A 449 22.16 23.87 14.13
CA LEU A 449 21.46 23.96 12.85
C LEU A 449 19.97 23.86 13.10
N ASP A 450 19.23 24.92 12.80
CA ASP A 450 17.83 25.13 13.17
C ASP A 450 16.92 24.90 11.96
N PRO A 451 15.90 23.99 12.04
CA PRO A 451 14.96 23.73 10.96
C PRO A 451 13.84 24.75 10.83
N ARG A 452 13.63 25.63 11.82
CA ARG A 452 12.47 26.53 11.85
C ARG A 452 12.52 27.53 10.68
N MET A 453 11.41 27.71 10.01
CA MET A 453 11.27 28.65 8.89
C MET A 453 10.11 29.61 9.16
N VAL A 454 10.23 30.84 8.67
CA VAL A 454 9.14 31.80 8.70
C VAL A 454 8.06 31.32 7.74
N VAL A 455 6.89 31.02 8.27
CA VAL A 455 5.74 30.67 7.42
C VAL A 455 5.33 31.95 6.67
N ALA A 456 5.38 31.91 5.35
CA ALA A 456 4.85 33.02 4.54
C ALA A 456 3.35 33.20 4.85
N PRO A 457 2.87 34.46 5.05
CA PRO A 457 1.49 34.77 5.42
C PRO A 457 0.48 34.37 4.33
#